data_242bcefbba1d00226c867e9c117232a4
#
_entry.id   242bcefbba1d00226c867e9c117232a4
#
_cell.length_a   1.000
_cell.length_b   1.000
_cell.length_c   1.000
_cell.angle_alpha   90.00
_cell.angle_beta   90.00
_cell.angle_gamma   90.00
#
_symmetry.space_group_name_H-M   'P 1'
#
loop_
_entity.id
_entity.type
_entity.pdbx_description
1 polymer ?
#
loop_
_entity_poly.entity_id
_entity_poly.type
_entity_poly.pdbx_seq_one_letter_code
_entity_poly.pdbx_strand_id
1 'polypeptide(L)'
;DMLLVDEMKRGMAQGNASGKHLIILHTKGSHFNYTQRYPRSFAQWKPECVGVDNKCSKAELINSYDNSVTYVDHFIVSVLDQLRDKKAIVFYAADHGESINEREHLHGTPRKMAPPEQFRVPMMVWMSDKYLEDPEKAKMFAHLKKEAEMKVPRRHVELYDTIMGCLGYTSPNGGINENNNWCKLPDNSAKAAQ
;
A
#
# COMPACT_ATOMS: atom_id res chain seq x y z
N ASP A 1 0.26 -4.32 -14.55
CA ASP A 1 0.19 -3.09 -13.73
C ASP A 1 1.13 -1.99 -14.22
N MET A 2 2.26 -2.31 -14.88
CA MET A 2 3.25 -1.29 -15.32
C MET A 2 2.69 -0.20 -16.23
N LEU A 3 1.65 -0.48 -17.01
CA LEU A 3 0.94 0.56 -17.79
C LEU A 3 0.42 1.72 -16.92
N LEU A 4 0.09 1.46 -15.66
CA LEU A 4 -0.34 2.50 -14.73
C LEU A 4 0.76 3.52 -14.43
N VAL A 5 2.03 3.12 -14.48
CA VAL A 5 3.18 4.04 -14.30
C VAL A 5 3.23 5.03 -15.47
N ASP A 6 2.99 4.57 -16.68
CA ASP A 6 3.00 5.44 -17.88
C ASP A 6 1.78 6.37 -17.88
N GLU A 7 0.61 5.88 -17.46
CA GLU A 7 -0.58 6.72 -17.28
C GLU A 7 -0.36 7.78 -16.20
N MET A 8 0.25 7.42 -15.08
CA MET A 8 0.61 8.36 -14.03
C MET A 8 1.53 9.47 -14.56
N LYS A 9 2.58 9.12 -15.33
CA LYS A 9 3.48 10.10 -15.97
C LYS A 9 2.71 11.04 -16.88
N ARG A 10 1.83 10.51 -17.72
CA ARG A 10 0.99 11.30 -18.63
C ARG A 10 0.07 12.24 -17.85
N GLY A 11 -0.61 11.75 -16.84
CA GLY A 11 -1.49 12.54 -15.99
C GLY A 11 -0.75 13.67 -15.27
N MET A 12 0.45 13.40 -14.74
CA MET A 12 1.30 14.42 -14.12
C MET A 12 1.77 15.49 -15.10
N ALA A 13 2.09 15.11 -16.33
CA ALA A 13 2.55 16.05 -17.38
C ALA A 13 1.41 16.96 -17.88
N GLN A 14 0.17 16.50 -17.84
CA GLN A 14 -1.02 17.25 -18.29
C GLN A 14 -1.65 18.06 -17.14
N GLY A 15 -1.30 17.76 -15.90
CA GLY A 15 -1.86 18.41 -14.73
C GLY A 15 -1.39 19.85 -14.55
N ASN A 16 -2.13 20.63 -13.76
CA ASN A 16 -1.72 21.98 -13.39
C ASN A 16 -0.51 21.92 -12.45
N ALA A 17 0.63 22.45 -12.88
CA ALA A 17 1.89 22.43 -12.12
C ALA A 17 1.83 23.09 -10.74
N SER A 18 0.84 23.96 -10.49
CA SER A 18 0.66 24.70 -9.23
C SER A 18 -0.34 24.06 -8.26
N GLY A 19 -1.02 22.99 -8.67
CA GLY A 19 -2.08 22.34 -7.88
C GLY A 19 -1.62 21.13 -7.06
N LYS A 20 -2.45 20.73 -6.08
CA LYS A 20 -2.35 19.42 -5.44
C LYS A 20 -3.01 18.38 -6.33
N HIS A 21 -2.36 17.25 -6.54
CA HIS A 21 -2.88 16.15 -7.33
C HIS A 21 -3.12 14.92 -6.45
N LEU A 22 -4.28 14.31 -6.58
CA LEU A 22 -4.54 12.97 -6.07
C LEU A 22 -4.54 11.99 -7.25
N ILE A 23 -3.64 11.01 -7.22
CA ILE A 23 -3.56 9.97 -8.23
C ILE A 23 -3.85 8.64 -7.54
N ILE A 24 -4.83 7.91 -8.04
CA ILE A 24 -5.20 6.60 -7.54
C ILE A 24 -4.82 5.56 -8.59
N LEU A 25 -3.90 4.65 -8.22
CA LEU A 25 -3.46 3.55 -9.07
C LEU A 25 -4.08 2.26 -8.55
N HIS A 26 -5.10 1.76 -9.24
CA HIS A 26 -5.76 0.52 -8.88
C HIS A 26 -5.10 -0.64 -9.64
N THR A 27 -4.30 -1.43 -8.92
CA THR A 27 -3.52 -2.54 -9.48
C THR A 27 -4.30 -3.85 -9.43
N LYS A 28 -3.93 -4.79 -10.31
CA LYS A 28 -4.34 -6.19 -10.20
C LYS A 28 -3.49 -6.94 -9.17
N GLY A 29 -2.25 -6.51 -9.00
CA GLY A 29 -1.32 -7.06 -8.00
C GLY A 29 -1.09 -8.57 -8.13
N SER A 30 -0.92 -9.20 -6.97
CA SER A 30 -0.69 -10.65 -6.84
C SER A 30 -1.99 -11.46 -6.78
N HIS A 31 -2.97 -11.11 -7.62
CA HIS A 31 -4.22 -11.85 -7.70
C HIS A 31 -4.00 -13.23 -8.38
N PHE A 32 -4.67 -14.26 -7.92
CA PHE A 32 -4.72 -15.58 -8.60
C PHE A 32 -5.12 -15.44 -10.09
N ASN A 33 -4.63 -16.14 -10.99
CA ASN A 33 -3.52 -16.97 -11.35
C ASN A 33 -2.17 -16.19 -11.35
N TYR A 34 -1.34 -16.43 -10.40
CA TYR A 34 -0.12 -15.65 -10.14
C TYR A 34 0.82 -15.57 -11.33
N THR A 35 1.03 -16.69 -12.07
CA THR A 35 1.92 -16.73 -13.25
C THR A 35 1.49 -15.82 -14.41
N GLN A 36 0.26 -15.28 -14.36
CA GLN A 36 -0.23 -14.28 -15.32
C GLN A 36 0.04 -12.84 -14.85
N ARG A 37 0.62 -12.64 -13.66
CA ARG A 37 0.79 -11.33 -13.04
C ARG A 37 2.18 -10.73 -13.26
N TYR A 38 3.13 -11.51 -13.74
CA TYR A 38 4.50 -11.08 -13.96
C TYR A 38 5.04 -11.59 -15.29
N PRO A 39 6.00 -10.87 -15.90
CA PRO A 39 6.68 -11.35 -17.10
C PRO A 39 7.72 -12.44 -16.74
N ARG A 40 8.09 -13.27 -17.69
CA ARG A 40 9.05 -14.38 -17.52
C ARG A 40 10.37 -13.99 -16.85
N SER A 41 10.82 -12.75 -17.02
CA SER A 41 12.03 -12.23 -16.37
C SER A 41 11.93 -12.16 -14.85
N PHE A 42 10.72 -12.18 -14.29
CA PHE A 42 10.45 -12.19 -12.85
C PHE A 42 10.19 -13.60 -12.28
N ALA A 43 10.25 -14.63 -13.10
CA ALA A 43 10.11 -16.02 -12.66
C ALA A 43 11.40 -16.54 -12.00
N GLN A 44 11.70 -16.07 -10.80
CA GLN A 44 12.90 -16.42 -10.03
C GLN A 44 12.75 -17.77 -9.30
N TRP A 45 11.61 -17.98 -8.66
CA TRP A 45 11.30 -19.22 -7.93
C TRP A 45 10.61 -20.23 -8.81
N LYS A 46 11.12 -21.48 -8.79
CA LYS A 46 10.65 -22.58 -9.64
C LYS A 46 10.61 -23.89 -8.85
N PRO A 47 9.78 -24.87 -9.24
CA PRO A 47 8.82 -24.81 -10.36
C PRO A 47 7.64 -23.86 -10.07
N GLU A 48 7.00 -23.36 -11.16
CA GLU A 48 5.83 -22.47 -11.08
C GLU A 48 4.54 -23.26 -11.28
N CYS A 49 3.45 -22.77 -10.70
CA CYS A 49 2.10 -23.25 -10.96
C CYS A 49 1.60 -22.69 -12.30
N VAL A 50 1.83 -23.38 -13.40
CA VAL A 50 1.43 -22.98 -14.74
C VAL A 50 0.08 -23.60 -15.09
N GLY A 51 -0.91 -22.76 -15.38
CA GLY A 51 -2.25 -23.20 -15.79
C GLY A 51 -3.35 -22.77 -14.82
N VAL A 52 -4.57 -23.17 -15.15
CA VAL A 52 -5.80 -22.82 -14.39
C VAL A 52 -6.24 -23.95 -13.47
N ASP A 53 -5.56 -25.10 -13.55
CA ASP A 53 -5.95 -26.30 -12.80
C ASP A 53 -5.39 -26.26 -11.38
N ASN A 54 -6.26 -26.55 -10.40
CA ASN A 54 -5.96 -26.69 -8.97
C ASN A 54 -5.05 -27.92 -8.64
N LYS A 55 -4.25 -28.37 -9.61
CA LYS A 55 -3.39 -29.55 -9.49
C LYS A 55 -1.95 -29.22 -9.11
N CYS A 56 -1.64 -27.95 -8.94
CA CYS A 56 -0.30 -27.55 -8.53
C CYS A 56 -0.03 -27.96 -7.09
N SER A 57 1.19 -28.36 -6.82
CA SER A 57 1.67 -28.54 -5.46
C SER A 57 1.69 -27.19 -4.73
N LYS A 58 1.65 -27.24 -3.41
CA LYS A 58 1.77 -26.04 -2.56
C LYS A 58 3.06 -25.26 -2.85
N ALA A 59 4.16 -25.97 -3.10
CA ALA A 59 5.45 -25.33 -3.42
C ALA A 59 5.39 -24.54 -4.74
N GLU A 60 4.79 -25.11 -5.80
CA GLU A 60 4.60 -24.42 -7.08
C GLU A 60 3.72 -23.17 -6.94
N LEU A 61 2.68 -23.29 -6.11
CA LEU A 61 1.78 -22.17 -5.86
C LEU A 61 2.48 -21.03 -5.10
N ILE A 62 3.25 -21.36 -4.05
CA ILE A 62 4.06 -20.40 -3.29
C ILE A 62 5.09 -19.73 -4.21
N ASN A 63 5.85 -20.50 -4.99
CA ASN A 63 6.83 -19.95 -5.90
C ASN A 63 6.21 -18.93 -6.89
N SER A 64 5.04 -19.27 -7.42
CA SER A 64 4.33 -18.38 -8.34
C SER A 64 3.81 -17.12 -7.65
N TYR A 65 3.34 -17.26 -6.42
CA TYR A 65 2.93 -16.12 -5.60
C TYR A 65 4.11 -15.19 -5.29
N ASP A 66 5.24 -15.73 -4.84
CA ASP A 66 6.44 -14.96 -4.51
C ASP A 66 6.99 -14.20 -5.73
N ASN A 67 6.98 -14.86 -6.91
CA ASN A 67 7.32 -14.18 -8.17
C ASN A 67 6.38 -12.99 -8.44
N SER A 68 5.08 -13.15 -8.21
CA SER A 68 4.09 -12.08 -8.41
C SER A 68 4.28 -10.93 -7.42
N VAL A 69 4.59 -11.23 -6.15
CA VAL A 69 4.89 -10.21 -5.11
C VAL A 69 6.15 -9.43 -5.48
N THR A 70 7.19 -10.10 -5.98
CA THR A 70 8.41 -9.42 -6.47
C THR A 70 8.10 -8.44 -7.61
N TYR A 71 7.15 -8.78 -8.47
CA TYR A 71 6.73 -7.88 -9.55
C TYR A 71 5.89 -6.69 -9.04
N VAL A 72 5.08 -6.89 -7.99
CA VAL A 72 4.39 -5.78 -7.28
C VAL A 72 5.40 -4.84 -6.64
N ASP A 73 6.45 -5.37 -6.01
CA ASP A 73 7.52 -4.55 -5.45
C ASP A 73 8.19 -3.70 -6.54
N HIS A 74 8.53 -4.30 -7.68
CA HIS A 74 9.07 -3.57 -8.84
C HIS A 74 8.11 -2.46 -9.33
N PHE A 75 6.80 -2.72 -9.35
CA PHE A 75 5.80 -1.71 -9.70
C PHE A 75 5.83 -0.54 -8.69
N ILE A 76 5.82 -0.84 -7.38
CA ILE A 76 5.86 0.18 -6.33
C ILE A 76 7.13 1.04 -6.49
N VAL A 77 8.31 0.42 -6.63
CA VAL A 77 9.57 1.14 -6.83
C VAL A 77 9.50 2.02 -8.08
N SER A 78 8.94 1.51 -9.18
CA SER A 78 8.77 2.28 -10.41
C SER A 78 7.88 3.52 -10.24
N VAL A 79 6.85 3.45 -9.39
CA VAL A 79 6.02 4.60 -9.01
C VAL A 79 6.83 5.59 -8.18
N LEU A 80 7.53 5.11 -7.14
CA LEU A 80 8.33 5.96 -6.25
C LEU A 80 9.41 6.72 -7.03
N ASP A 81 10.08 6.07 -7.99
CA ASP A 81 11.13 6.68 -8.81
C ASP A 81 10.63 7.89 -9.62
N GLN A 82 9.35 7.90 -10.02
CA GLN A 82 8.76 9.06 -10.70
C GLN A 82 8.48 10.24 -9.76
N LEU A 83 8.56 10.02 -8.46
CA LEU A 83 8.13 10.98 -7.43
C LEU A 83 9.28 11.47 -6.54
N ARG A 84 10.50 10.91 -6.67
CA ARG A 84 11.64 11.23 -5.81
C ARG A 84 12.01 12.71 -5.82
N ASP A 85 11.90 13.36 -6.96
CA ASP A 85 12.21 14.78 -7.17
C ASP A 85 10.99 15.71 -7.00
N LYS A 86 9.87 15.21 -6.53
CA LYS A 86 8.60 15.94 -6.34
C LYS A 86 8.22 15.99 -4.87
N LYS A 87 7.43 16.99 -4.47
CA LYS A 87 6.79 17.01 -3.14
C LYS A 87 5.65 15.99 -3.14
N ALA A 88 5.92 14.76 -2.74
CA ALA A 88 5.00 13.65 -2.86
C ALA A 88 4.91 12.80 -1.58
N ILE A 89 3.70 12.30 -1.34
CA ILE A 89 3.38 11.25 -0.37
C ILE A 89 2.68 10.11 -1.11
N VAL A 90 3.06 8.88 -0.81
CA VAL A 90 2.45 7.68 -1.39
C VAL A 90 1.92 6.79 -0.28
N PHE A 91 0.67 6.38 -0.40
CA PHE A 91 0.03 5.36 0.42
C PHE A 91 -0.14 4.11 -0.43
N TYR A 92 0.31 2.99 0.08
CA TYR A 92 0.05 1.67 -0.50
C TYR A 92 -0.69 0.82 0.52
N ALA A 93 -1.72 0.14 0.08
CA ALA A 93 -2.42 -0.88 0.85
C ALA A 93 -2.94 -1.96 -0.09
N ALA A 94 -2.69 -3.23 0.22
CA ALA A 94 -3.42 -4.31 -0.43
C ALA A 94 -4.86 -4.33 0.11
N ASP A 95 -5.83 -4.65 -0.74
CA ASP A 95 -7.26 -4.70 -0.38
C ASP A 95 -7.59 -5.91 0.49
N HIS A 96 -6.94 -7.05 0.26
CA HIS A 96 -6.99 -8.26 1.06
C HIS A 96 -5.68 -9.02 0.96
N GLY A 97 -5.50 -9.99 1.85
CA GLY A 97 -4.44 -10.98 1.76
C GLY A 97 -4.93 -12.27 1.10
N GLU A 98 -4.04 -13.25 1.00
CA GLU A 98 -4.34 -14.57 0.47
C GLU A 98 -3.82 -15.67 1.39
N SER A 99 -4.59 -16.75 1.54
CA SER A 99 -4.15 -17.97 2.20
C SER A 99 -3.78 -19.01 1.15
N ILE A 100 -2.51 -19.34 1.07
CA ILE A 100 -2.00 -20.38 0.16
C ILE A 100 -2.00 -21.69 0.94
N ASN A 101 -3.18 -22.24 1.16
CA ASN A 101 -3.37 -23.47 1.90
C ASN A 101 -4.27 -24.44 1.11
N GLU A 102 -3.97 -25.73 1.16
CA GLU A 102 -4.70 -26.80 0.44
C GLU A 102 -6.17 -26.95 0.88
N ARG A 103 -6.53 -26.44 2.06
CA ARG A 103 -7.84 -26.64 2.68
C ARG A 103 -8.79 -25.44 2.56
N GLU A 104 -8.32 -24.32 2.04
CA GLU A 104 -9.05 -23.05 2.09
C GLU A 104 -8.98 -22.34 0.75
N HIS A 105 -10.01 -21.54 0.47
CA HIS A 105 -9.97 -20.61 -0.65
C HIS A 105 -8.84 -19.60 -0.47
N LEU A 106 -8.21 -19.22 -1.56
CA LEU A 106 -7.13 -18.23 -1.56
C LEU A 106 -7.55 -16.92 -0.87
N HIS A 107 -8.77 -16.46 -1.17
CA HIS A 107 -9.43 -15.32 -0.52
C HIS A 107 -10.97 -15.47 -0.61
N GLY A 108 -11.71 -14.55 0.03
CA GLY A 108 -13.18 -14.54 -0.03
C GLY A 108 -13.85 -15.56 0.90
N THR A 109 -13.10 -16.20 1.78
CA THR A 109 -13.67 -17.06 2.82
C THR A 109 -14.54 -16.23 3.77
N PRO A 110 -15.74 -16.70 4.17
CA PRO A 110 -16.59 -15.98 5.11
C PRO A 110 -15.81 -15.59 6.37
N ARG A 111 -15.93 -14.35 6.82
CA ARG A 111 -15.09 -13.73 7.87
C ARG A 111 -14.92 -14.58 9.14
N LYS A 112 -15.95 -15.33 9.53
CA LYS A 112 -15.90 -16.19 10.74
C LYS A 112 -15.01 -17.43 10.57
N MET A 113 -14.71 -17.80 9.32
CA MET A 113 -13.97 -19.01 8.95
C MET A 113 -12.64 -18.68 8.29
N ALA A 114 -12.47 -17.44 7.85
CA ALA A 114 -11.30 -17.05 7.09
C ALA A 114 -10.04 -16.98 7.98
N PRO A 115 -8.91 -17.49 7.49
CA PRO A 115 -7.65 -17.44 8.21
C PRO A 115 -7.12 -15.99 8.27
N PRO A 116 -6.28 -15.68 9.28
CA PRO A 116 -5.74 -14.32 9.46
C PRO A 116 -5.00 -13.77 8.25
N GLU A 117 -4.41 -14.62 7.44
CA GLU A 117 -3.66 -14.27 6.23
C GLU A 117 -4.51 -13.53 5.21
N GLN A 118 -5.83 -13.78 5.17
CA GLN A 118 -6.75 -13.07 4.27
C GLN A 118 -7.06 -11.64 4.72
N PHE A 119 -6.75 -11.27 5.98
CA PHE A 119 -7.05 -9.95 6.56
C PHE A 119 -5.81 -9.14 6.92
N ARG A 120 -4.66 -9.80 7.06
CA ARG A 120 -3.40 -9.12 7.34
C ARG A 120 -2.73 -8.75 6.04
N VAL A 121 -2.70 -7.46 5.77
CA VAL A 121 -2.18 -6.91 4.53
C VAL A 121 -1.03 -5.95 4.79
N PRO A 122 -0.07 -5.83 3.87
CA PRO A 122 0.93 -4.79 3.95
C PRO A 122 0.29 -3.43 3.71
N MET A 123 0.68 -2.46 4.52
CA MET A 123 0.38 -1.05 4.31
C MET A 123 1.69 -0.26 4.39
N MET A 124 1.88 0.71 3.51
CA MET A 124 3.09 1.52 3.44
C MET A 124 2.72 2.99 3.27
N VAL A 125 3.46 3.86 3.94
CA VAL A 125 3.49 5.30 3.67
C VAL A 125 4.92 5.66 3.30
N TRP A 126 5.09 6.29 2.15
CA TRP A 126 6.36 6.82 1.69
C TRP A 126 6.23 8.33 1.44
N MET A 127 7.27 9.08 1.78
CA MET A 127 7.37 10.51 1.52
C MET A 127 8.68 10.82 0.85
N SER A 128 8.66 11.67 -0.19
CA SER A 128 9.86 12.10 -0.88
C SER A 128 10.71 13.03 -0.02
N ASP A 129 12.03 13.10 -0.29
CA ASP A 129 12.93 14.00 0.41
C ASP A 129 12.46 15.45 0.30
N LYS A 130 11.99 15.87 -0.89
CA LYS A 130 11.41 17.21 -1.10
C LYS A 130 10.14 17.48 -0.29
N TYR A 131 9.36 16.45 0.00
CA TYR A 131 8.19 16.60 0.88
C TYR A 131 8.62 16.79 2.33
N LEU A 132 9.71 16.13 2.72
CA LEU A 132 10.29 16.16 4.07
C LEU A 132 11.17 17.40 4.33
N GLU A 133 11.44 18.25 3.34
CA GLU A 133 12.03 19.57 3.56
C GLU A 133 11.15 20.46 4.46
N ASP A 134 9.83 20.22 4.50
CA ASP A 134 8.91 20.85 5.44
C ASP A 134 9.09 20.22 6.84
N PRO A 135 9.50 21.01 7.88
CA PRO A 135 9.74 20.47 9.22
C PRO A 135 8.52 19.80 9.86
N GLU A 136 7.31 20.26 9.58
CA GLU A 136 6.09 19.63 10.11
C GLU A 136 5.84 18.28 9.45
N LYS A 137 6.12 18.16 8.16
CA LYS A 137 6.04 16.88 7.43
C LYS A 137 7.11 15.90 7.89
N ALA A 138 8.33 16.39 8.16
CA ALA A 138 9.40 15.57 8.74
C ALA A 138 9.03 15.02 10.14
N LYS A 139 8.44 15.85 11.01
CA LYS A 139 7.95 15.41 12.33
C LYS A 139 6.83 14.34 12.19
N MET A 140 5.91 14.58 11.29
CA MET A 140 4.82 13.66 10.98
C MET A 140 5.36 12.30 10.50
N PHE A 141 6.33 12.29 9.59
CA PHE A 141 6.95 11.08 9.10
C PHE A 141 7.73 10.33 10.17
N ALA A 142 8.47 11.07 11.04
CA ALA A 142 9.15 10.47 12.18
C ALA A 142 8.18 9.80 13.16
N HIS A 143 7.00 10.39 13.38
CA HIS A 143 5.93 9.79 14.17
C HIS A 143 5.43 8.49 13.53
N LEU A 144 5.11 8.50 12.23
CA LEU A 144 4.67 7.31 11.50
C LEU A 144 5.71 6.17 11.56
N LYS A 145 7.01 6.49 11.39
CA LYS A 145 8.09 5.51 11.53
C LYS A 145 8.10 4.86 12.91
N LYS A 146 8.01 5.66 13.97
CA LYS A 146 7.97 5.16 15.34
C LYS A 146 6.79 4.23 15.57
N GLU A 147 5.60 4.57 15.06
CA GLU A 147 4.42 3.71 15.19
C GLU A 147 4.55 2.41 14.39
N ALA A 148 5.16 2.46 13.21
CA ALA A 148 5.46 1.27 12.43
C ALA A 148 6.46 0.34 13.15
N GLU A 149 7.51 0.89 13.77
CA GLU A 149 8.47 0.15 14.60
C GLU A 149 7.79 -0.51 15.80
N MET A 150 6.84 0.18 16.42
CA MET A 150 6.01 -0.36 17.52
C MET A 150 4.93 -1.31 17.05
N LYS A 151 4.79 -1.55 15.73
CA LYS A 151 3.77 -2.40 15.11
C LYS A 151 2.34 -2.00 15.49
N VAL A 152 2.06 -0.70 15.59
CA VAL A 152 0.72 -0.20 15.89
C VAL A 152 -0.25 -0.68 14.79
N PRO A 153 -1.32 -1.42 15.13
CA PRO A 153 -2.26 -1.92 14.15
C PRO A 153 -2.97 -0.79 13.40
N ARG A 154 -3.08 -0.92 12.09
CA ARG A 154 -3.79 0.02 11.21
C ARG A 154 -4.86 -0.71 10.43
N ARG A 155 -5.92 -0.01 10.03
CA ARG A 155 -7.07 -0.61 9.35
C ARG A 155 -7.45 0.18 8.10
N HIS A 156 -7.99 -0.51 7.10
CA HIS A 156 -8.45 0.11 5.85
C HIS A 156 -9.45 1.25 6.06
N VAL A 157 -10.35 1.11 7.05
CA VAL A 157 -11.35 2.14 7.36
C VAL A 157 -10.75 3.47 7.79
N GLU A 158 -9.46 3.50 8.17
CA GLU A 158 -8.72 4.68 8.58
C GLU A 158 -8.04 5.41 7.40
N LEU A 159 -7.95 4.75 6.22
CA LEU A 159 -7.17 5.27 5.08
C LEU A 159 -7.70 6.61 4.56
N TYR A 160 -9.01 6.75 4.43
CA TYR A 160 -9.60 8.00 3.96
C TYR A 160 -9.24 9.18 4.88
N ASP A 161 -9.49 9.02 6.16
CA ASP A 161 -9.22 10.04 7.18
C ASP A 161 -7.71 10.35 7.24
N THR A 162 -6.88 9.32 7.10
CA THR A 162 -5.42 9.44 7.08
C THR A 162 -4.94 10.22 5.87
N ILE A 163 -5.37 9.86 4.65
CA ILE A 163 -4.96 10.55 3.43
C ILE A 163 -5.35 12.03 3.50
N MET A 164 -6.59 12.33 3.87
CA MET A 164 -7.07 13.69 4.00
C MET A 164 -6.33 14.46 5.09
N GLY A 165 -6.16 13.86 6.25
CA GLY A 165 -5.47 14.48 7.39
C GLY A 165 -3.98 14.71 7.14
N CYS A 166 -3.25 13.76 6.52
CA CYS A 166 -1.85 13.94 6.15
C CYS A 166 -1.65 15.07 5.13
N LEU A 167 -2.64 15.33 4.27
CA LEU A 167 -2.65 16.45 3.34
C LEU A 167 -3.06 17.79 4.01
N GLY A 168 -3.43 17.75 5.29
CA GLY A 168 -3.82 18.94 6.07
C GLY A 168 -5.27 19.36 5.87
N TYR A 169 -6.14 18.48 5.36
CA TYR A 169 -7.57 18.76 5.30
C TYR A 169 -8.24 18.48 6.65
N THR A 170 -9.20 19.32 6.99
CA THR A 170 -10.09 19.16 8.14
C THR A 170 -11.54 19.27 7.67
N SER A 171 -12.46 18.69 8.44
CA SER A 171 -13.90 18.80 8.12
C SER A 171 -14.68 19.30 9.33
N PRO A 172 -15.20 20.53 9.29
CA PRO A 172 -15.99 21.08 10.41
C PRO A 172 -17.28 20.28 10.66
N ASN A 173 -17.76 19.52 9.66
CA ASN A 173 -19.00 18.74 9.75
C ASN A 173 -18.75 17.25 10.05
N GLY A 174 -17.55 16.87 10.50
CA GLY A 174 -17.24 15.49 10.87
C GLY A 174 -17.06 14.51 9.70
N GLY A 175 -16.87 15.02 8.47
CA GLY A 175 -16.60 14.18 7.29
C GLY A 175 -15.20 13.57 7.26
N ILE A 176 -14.31 14.01 8.18
CA ILE A 176 -12.98 13.44 8.42
C ILE A 176 -12.90 13.16 9.92
N ASN A 177 -12.64 11.92 10.30
CA ASN A 177 -12.42 11.54 11.68
C ASN A 177 -10.93 11.68 12.03
N GLU A 178 -10.58 12.73 12.73
CA GLU A 178 -9.19 12.98 13.13
C GLU A 178 -8.56 11.88 14.02
N ASN A 179 -9.36 11.07 14.69
CA ASN A 179 -8.86 9.95 15.50
C ASN A 179 -8.33 8.79 14.64
N ASN A 180 -8.75 8.72 13.37
CA ASN A 180 -8.27 7.76 12.39
C ASN A 180 -7.03 8.26 11.61
N ASN A 181 -6.66 9.54 11.78
CA ASN A 181 -5.54 10.14 11.05
C ASN A 181 -4.20 9.71 11.64
N TRP A 182 -3.49 8.83 10.95
CA TRP A 182 -2.16 8.34 11.38
C TRP A 182 -1.09 9.44 11.41
N CYS A 183 -1.29 10.53 10.67
CA CYS A 183 -0.37 11.66 10.64
C CYS A 183 -0.60 12.66 11.78
N LYS A 184 -1.61 12.46 12.62
CA LYS A 184 -1.88 13.31 13.76
C LYS A 184 -0.81 13.12 14.82
N LEU A 185 -0.07 14.18 15.11
CA LEU A 185 0.91 14.15 16.19
C LEU A 185 0.20 14.10 17.56
N PRO A 186 0.77 13.41 18.55
CA PRO A 186 0.25 13.42 19.91
C PRO A 186 0.22 14.86 20.46
N ASP A 187 -0.87 15.23 21.13
CA ASP A 187 -0.97 16.51 21.82
C ASP A 187 0.07 16.59 22.96
N ASN A 188 1.06 17.45 22.79
CA ASN A 188 2.08 17.70 23.85
C ASN A 188 1.53 18.50 25.04
N SER A 189 0.28 18.98 25.00
CA SER A 189 -0.32 19.80 26.08
C SER A 189 -0.55 19.04 27.38
N ALA A 190 -0.65 17.70 27.35
CA ALA A 190 -0.88 16.89 28.53
C ALA A 190 0.40 16.62 29.38
N LYS A 191 1.61 16.92 28.88
CA LYS A 191 2.88 16.73 29.60
C LYS A 191 3.39 17.96 30.35
N ALA A 192 2.74 19.11 30.20
CA ALA A 192 3.14 20.35 30.90
C ALA A 192 2.39 20.61 32.21
N ALA A 193 1.56 19.63 32.66
CA ALA A 193 0.74 19.75 33.86
C ALA A 193 1.02 18.66 34.91
N GLN A 194 2.26 18.13 34.94
CA GLN A 194 2.73 17.29 36.07
C GLN A 194 4.01 17.85 36.67
#